data_b52c726a16c7e788b6372fb5323c5b8a
#
_entry.id   b52c726a16c7e788b6372fb5323c5b8a
#
_cell.length_a   1.000
_cell.length_b   1.000
_cell.length_c   1.000
_cell.angle_alpha   90.00
_cell.angle_beta   90.00
_cell.angle_gamma   90.00
#
_symmetry.space_group_name_H-M   'P 1'
#
loop_
_entity.id
_entity.type
_entity.pdbx_description
1 polymer ?
#
loop_
_entity_poly.entity_id
_entity_poly.type
_entity_poly.pdbx_seq_one_letter_code
_entity_poly.pdbx_strand_id
1 'polypeptide(L)'
;MDEALYYQSKGIPGYKAHPGGPVSFDMEVHQAIRDAVGPDYLLMTDPVGDYTINEAVTVGRQLERLNYKWFEEPFRDFELYKYTELCRTLDIPIAATETTRGCHWGVAQVIAQHAADIVRADVSWKDGITGTLKIAHLAEAFGLNCEIHTTTMNYMDLVNLHVSCAIKNCEYFEYFVPEENYTLPMKGKLPIDEHGIIHVPQGPGVGAELDWDLIEKSCRSYRKLEYKG
;
A
#
# COMPACT_ATOMS: atom_id res chain seq x y z
N MET A 1 -12.43 13.66 3.76
CA MET A 1 -12.17 14.60 4.89
C MET A 1 -12.65 14.01 6.21
N ASP A 2 -13.92 13.75 6.39
CA ASP A 2 -14.47 13.22 7.66
C ASP A 2 -13.88 11.86 8.06
N GLU A 3 -13.61 10.99 7.10
CA GLU A 3 -12.97 9.70 7.32
C GLU A 3 -11.53 9.87 7.85
N ALA A 4 -10.72 10.75 7.24
CA ALA A 4 -9.35 11.01 7.71
C ALA A 4 -9.34 11.56 9.14
N LEU A 5 -10.25 12.50 9.47
CA LEU A 5 -10.44 13.01 10.84
C LEU A 5 -10.84 11.91 11.82
N TYR A 6 -11.76 11.03 11.40
CA TYR A 6 -12.19 9.91 12.23
C TYR A 6 -11.02 9.00 12.59
N TYR A 7 -10.20 8.57 11.61
CA TYR A 7 -9.07 7.69 11.88
C TYR A 7 -7.93 8.40 12.63
N GLN A 8 -7.70 9.68 12.38
CA GLN A 8 -6.79 10.49 13.18
C GLN A 8 -7.22 10.50 14.66
N SER A 9 -8.53 10.65 14.93
CA SER A 9 -9.07 10.63 16.30
C SER A 9 -8.94 9.26 16.99
N LYS A 10 -8.70 8.20 16.23
CA LYS A 10 -8.45 6.83 16.72
C LYS A 10 -6.97 6.53 16.94
N GLY A 11 -6.09 7.50 16.77
CA GLY A 11 -4.64 7.32 16.92
C GLY A 11 -3.95 6.70 15.73
N ILE A 12 -4.64 6.52 14.59
CA ILE A 12 -4.00 6.05 13.35
C ILE A 12 -3.03 7.14 12.86
N PRO A 13 -1.75 6.80 12.58
CA PRO A 13 -0.70 7.80 12.36
C PRO A 13 -0.75 8.50 11.00
N GLY A 14 -1.45 7.95 10.02
CA GLY A 14 -1.51 8.51 8.67
C GLY A 14 -2.70 8.03 7.87
N TYR A 15 -2.95 8.69 6.74
CA TYR A 15 -4.06 8.38 5.85
C TYR A 15 -3.62 8.46 4.38
N LYS A 16 -3.93 7.42 3.60
CA LYS A 16 -3.69 7.39 2.16
C LYS A 16 -5.03 7.54 1.43
N ALA A 17 -5.13 8.57 0.59
CA ALA A 17 -6.30 8.80 -0.25
C ALA A 17 -6.13 8.12 -1.60
N HIS A 18 -7.22 7.57 -2.13
CA HIS A 18 -7.32 7.05 -3.50
C HIS A 18 -8.22 7.97 -4.32
N PRO A 19 -7.72 9.11 -4.81
CA PRO A 19 -8.50 9.96 -5.70
C PRO A 19 -8.67 9.29 -7.06
N GLY A 20 -9.68 9.67 -7.80
CA GLY A 20 -9.99 9.06 -9.11
C GLY A 20 -10.87 9.98 -9.94
N GLY A 21 -10.76 11.28 -9.67
CA GLY A 21 -11.50 12.31 -10.37
C GLY A 21 -10.66 13.05 -11.41
N PRO A 22 -11.22 14.10 -12.02
CA PRO A 22 -10.44 15.07 -12.75
C PRO A 22 -9.39 15.71 -11.82
N VAL A 23 -8.22 16.07 -12.36
CA VAL A 23 -7.10 16.63 -11.59
C VAL A 23 -7.52 17.80 -10.68
N SER A 24 -8.40 18.69 -11.14
CA SER A 24 -8.90 19.81 -10.32
C SER A 24 -9.63 19.33 -9.07
N PHE A 25 -10.43 18.27 -9.20
CA PHE A 25 -11.14 17.67 -8.07
C PHE A 25 -10.16 16.98 -7.11
N ASP A 26 -9.21 16.21 -7.62
CA ASP A 26 -8.21 15.55 -6.79
C ASP A 26 -7.37 16.58 -6.02
N MET A 27 -7.00 17.69 -6.64
CA MET A 27 -6.31 18.79 -5.98
C MET A 27 -7.14 19.45 -4.87
N GLU A 28 -8.45 19.61 -5.08
CA GLU A 28 -9.37 20.11 -4.04
C GLU A 28 -9.48 19.12 -2.87
N VAL A 29 -9.54 17.81 -3.15
CA VAL A 29 -9.58 16.75 -2.14
C VAL A 29 -8.30 16.75 -1.30
N HIS A 30 -7.12 16.80 -1.93
CA HIS A 30 -5.84 16.84 -1.22
C HIS A 30 -5.74 18.06 -0.29
N GLN A 31 -6.14 19.23 -0.76
CA GLN A 31 -6.16 20.45 0.05
C GLN A 31 -7.13 20.32 1.22
N ALA A 32 -8.36 19.87 0.96
CA ALA A 32 -9.39 19.74 1.98
C ALA A 32 -9.02 18.72 3.08
N ILE A 33 -8.37 17.61 2.72
CA ILE A 33 -7.90 16.63 3.70
C ILE A 33 -6.81 17.28 4.58
N ARG A 34 -5.81 17.94 3.98
CA ARG A 34 -4.73 18.60 4.72
C ARG A 34 -5.26 19.69 5.66
N ASP A 35 -6.19 20.52 5.19
CA ASP A 35 -6.80 21.58 6.00
C ASP A 35 -7.57 21.02 7.20
N ALA A 36 -8.18 19.86 7.04
CA ALA A 36 -8.94 19.20 8.10
C ALA A 36 -8.04 18.57 9.17
N VAL A 37 -7.02 17.79 8.75
CA VAL A 37 -6.21 17.00 9.69
C VAL A 37 -5.02 17.75 10.29
N GLY A 38 -4.74 18.95 9.78
CA GLY A 38 -3.62 19.79 10.24
C GLY A 38 -2.29 19.46 9.53
N PRO A 39 -1.23 20.24 9.81
CA PRO A 39 0.02 20.21 9.04
C PRO A 39 0.89 18.97 9.26
N ASP A 40 0.78 18.32 10.42
CA ASP A 40 1.72 17.28 10.87
C ASP A 40 1.21 15.85 10.67
N TYR A 41 -0.07 15.68 10.31
CA TYR A 41 -0.63 14.34 10.09
C TYR A 41 -0.08 13.75 8.79
N LEU A 42 0.35 12.48 8.82
CA LEU A 42 0.92 11.82 7.65
C LEU A 42 -0.15 11.62 6.58
N LEU A 43 0.09 12.14 5.39
CA LEU A 43 -0.79 11.96 4.25
C LEU A 43 -0.03 11.38 3.06
N MET A 44 -0.68 10.47 2.37
CA MET A 44 -0.22 9.86 1.13
C MET A 44 -1.35 9.89 0.12
N THR A 45 -1.02 9.72 -1.17
CA THR A 45 -2.04 9.62 -2.21
C THR A 45 -1.65 8.64 -3.29
N ASP A 46 -2.64 7.93 -3.81
CA ASP A 46 -2.51 6.90 -4.82
C ASP A 46 -3.65 7.02 -5.85
N PRO A 47 -3.42 7.68 -6.99
CA PRO A 47 -4.41 7.82 -8.07
C PRO A 47 -4.55 6.57 -8.96
N VAL A 48 -3.77 5.52 -8.71
CA VAL A 48 -3.85 4.24 -9.44
C VAL A 48 -3.69 4.38 -10.97
N GLY A 49 -2.73 5.20 -11.40
CA GLY A 49 -2.29 5.25 -12.80
C GLY A 49 -3.13 6.10 -13.75
N ASP A 50 -3.82 7.13 -13.25
CA ASP A 50 -4.78 7.89 -14.05
C ASP A 50 -4.24 9.19 -14.69
N TYR A 51 -3.01 9.64 -14.37
CA TYR A 51 -2.51 10.93 -14.81
C TYR A 51 -1.66 10.86 -16.10
N THR A 52 -1.68 11.97 -16.85
CA THR A 52 -0.61 12.30 -17.80
C THR A 52 0.59 12.84 -17.04
N ILE A 53 1.77 12.92 -17.70
CA ILE A 53 2.99 13.44 -17.04
C ILE A 53 2.80 14.88 -16.54
N ASN A 54 2.14 15.75 -17.31
CA ASN A 54 1.92 17.14 -16.93
C ASN A 54 0.96 17.28 -15.74
N GLU A 55 -0.07 16.43 -15.70
CA GLU A 55 -0.99 16.36 -14.57
C GLU A 55 -0.29 15.86 -13.31
N ALA A 56 0.51 14.81 -13.41
CA ALA A 56 1.26 14.28 -12.28
C ALA A 56 2.26 15.32 -11.72
N VAL A 57 2.94 16.09 -12.58
CA VAL A 57 3.82 17.17 -12.13
C VAL A 57 3.01 18.27 -11.42
N THR A 58 1.84 18.62 -11.96
CA THR A 58 0.98 19.64 -11.34
C THR A 58 0.48 19.22 -9.96
N VAL A 59 -0.04 17.99 -9.86
CA VAL A 59 -0.50 17.40 -8.59
C VAL A 59 0.67 17.24 -7.62
N GLY A 60 1.80 16.69 -8.07
CA GLY A 60 2.98 16.49 -7.24
C GLY A 60 3.50 17.78 -6.62
N ARG A 61 3.56 18.88 -7.37
CA ARG A 61 3.94 20.20 -6.82
C ARG A 61 2.95 20.72 -5.77
N GLN A 62 1.68 20.34 -5.85
CA GLN A 62 0.73 20.65 -4.78
C GLN A 62 0.99 19.77 -3.56
N LEU A 63 1.20 18.48 -3.75
CA LEU A 63 1.47 17.52 -2.66
C LEU A 63 2.70 17.93 -1.85
N GLU A 64 3.76 18.42 -2.50
CA GLU A 64 4.94 19.00 -1.85
C GLU A 64 4.57 20.17 -0.93
N ARG A 65 3.79 21.15 -1.43
CA ARG A 65 3.33 22.28 -0.62
C ARG A 65 2.44 21.86 0.56
N LEU A 66 1.69 20.78 0.37
CA LEU A 66 0.81 20.21 1.38
C LEU A 66 1.51 19.22 2.33
N ASN A 67 2.84 19.03 2.20
CA ASN A 67 3.63 18.12 3.00
C ASN A 67 3.06 16.68 3.02
N TYR A 68 2.75 16.13 1.84
CA TYR A 68 2.44 14.71 1.69
C TYR A 68 3.71 13.88 1.76
N LYS A 69 3.62 12.68 2.33
CA LYS A 69 4.74 11.76 2.57
C LYS A 69 5.25 11.12 1.28
N TRP A 70 4.34 10.68 0.41
CA TRP A 70 4.65 10.16 -0.93
C TRP A 70 3.48 10.30 -1.91
N PHE A 71 3.82 10.19 -3.18
CA PHE A 71 2.90 10.14 -4.32
C PHE A 71 3.03 8.76 -4.98
N GLU A 72 1.98 7.92 -4.89
CA GLU A 72 1.98 6.51 -5.28
C GLU A 72 1.35 6.31 -6.66
N GLU A 73 1.94 5.47 -7.47
CA GLU A 73 1.47 4.98 -8.78
C GLU A 73 0.66 5.97 -9.65
N PRO A 74 1.18 7.19 -9.93
CA PRO A 74 0.46 8.16 -10.77
C PRO A 74 0.31 7.73 -12.22
N PHE A 75 1.05 6.69 -12.67
CA PHE A 75 1.05 6.17 -14.04
C PHE A 75 0.88 4.66 -14.05
N ARG A 76 0.55 4.11 -15.22
CA ARG A 76 0.57 2.66 -15.43
C ARG A 76 1.99 2.11 -15.28
N ASP A 77 2.12 0.89 -14.77
CA ASP A 77 3.37 0.21 -14.44
C ASP A 77 4.36 0.05 -15.62
N PHE A 78 3.87 0.04 -16.85
CA PHE A 78 4.67 -0.07 -18.07
C PHE A 78 5.18 1.29 -18.60
N GLU A 79 4.76 2.42 -18.04
CA GLU A 79 5.17 3.76 -18.46
C GLU A 79 6.43 4.24 -17.73
N LEU A 80 7.42 3.37 -17.61
CA LEU A 80 8.61 3.54 -16.79
C LEU A 80 9.37 4.86 -17.04
N TYR A 81 9.37 5.32 -18.30
CA TYR A 81 10.00 6.59 -18.67
C TYR A 81 9.35 7.80 -17.98
N LYS A 82 8.04 7.77 -17.76
CA LYS A 82 7.33 8.84 -17.03
C LYS A 82 7.70 8.86 -15.54
N TYR A 83 7.82 7.69 -14.94
CA TYR A 83 8.27 7.57 -13.54
C TYR A 83 9.69 8.13 -13.38
N THR A 84 10.62 7.77 -14.27
CA THR A 84 11.99 8.31 -14.24
C THR A 84 12.00 9.83 -14.38
N GLU A 85 11.15 10.40 -15.23
CA GLU A 85 11.03 11.85 -15.39
C GLU A 85 10.43 12.51 -14.15
N LEU A 86 9.39 11.88 -13.57
CA LEU A 86 8.71 12.39 -12.38
C LEU A 86 9.63 12.41 -11.17
N CYS A 87 10.38 11.33 -10.89
CA CYS A 87 11.36 11.26 -9.80
C CYS A 87 12.49 12.31 -9.94
N ARG A 88 12.81 12.73 -11.16
CA ARG A 88 13.80 13.80 -11.40
C ARG A 88 13.21 15.21 -11.25
N THR A 89 11.90 15.33 -11.39
CA THR A 89 11.20 16.61 -11.44
C THR A 89 10.67 17.04 -10.09
N LEU A 90 10.20 16.09 -9.29
CA LEU A 90 9.57 16.32 -7.99
C LEU A 90 10.54 16.03 -6.84
N ASP A 91 10.33 16.72 -5.73
CA ASP A 91 11.05 16.46 -4.47
C ASP A 91 10.27 15.51 -3.55
N ILE A 92 8.94 15.36 -3.75
CA ILE A 92 8.14 14.38 -3.03
C ILE A 92 8.52 12.97 -3.48
N PRO A 93 8.75 12.01 -2.56
CA PRO A 93 9.04 10.62 -2.93
C PRO A 93 7.94 10.00 -3.79
N ILE A 94 8.35 9.31 -4.85
CA ILE A 94 7.46 8.54 -5.73
C ILE A 94 7.48 7.08 -5.30
N ALA A 95 6.31 6.58 -4.86
CA ALA A 95 6.12 5.17 -4.55
C ALA A 95 5.56 4.43 -5.77
N ALA A 96 6.16 3.30 -6.12
CA ALA A 96 5.72 2.51 -7.27
C ALA A 96 6.09 1.03 -7.12
N THR A 97 5.74 0.24 -8.14
CA THR A 97 6.02 -1.19 -8.30
C THR A 97 4.98 -2.15 -7.74
N GLU A 98 3.88 -1.66 -7.19
CA GLU A 98 2.80 -2.52 -6.72
C GLU A 98 2.32 -3.46 -7.84
N THR A 99 1.99 -2.89 -9.00
CA THR A 99 1.47 -3.63 -10.16
C THR A 99 2.56 -4.11 -11.11
N THR A 100 3.81 -3.66 -10.97
CA THR A 100 4.93 -4.01 -11.87
C THR A 100 5.12 -5.50 -12.00
N ARG A 101 5.09 -6.00 -13.24
CA ARG A 101 5.22 -7.41 -13.57
C ARG A 101 6.67 -7.89 -13.47
N GLY A 102 6.86 -9.22 -13.44
CA GLY A 102 8.18 -9.83 -13.41
C GLY A 102 8.83 -9.86 -12.04
N CYS A 103 8.04 -9.71 -10.96
CA CYS A 103 8.49 -9.82 -9.58
C CYS A 103 9.76 -8.98 -9.33
N HIS A 104 10.76 -9.52 -8.61
CA HIS A 104 12.02 -8.81 -8.32
C HIS A 104 12.84 -8.45 -9.58
N TRP A 105 12.68 -9.16 -10.70
CA TRP A 105 13.32 -8.82 -11.97
C TRP A 105 12.76 -7.52 -12.58
N GLY A 106 11.44 -7.36 -12.54
CA GLY A 106 10.78 -6.12 -12.97
C GLY A 106 11.14 -4.94 -12.06
N VAL A 107 11.07 -5.14 -10.74
CA VAL A 107 11.42 -4.11 -9.76
C VAL A 107 12.89 -3.69 -9.90
N ALA A 108 13.80 -4.63 -10.21
CA ALA A 108 15.21 -4.30 -10.49
C ALA A 108 15.37 -3.31 -11.64
N GLN A 109 14.52 -3.39 -12.67
CA GLN A 109 14.56 -2.43 -13.79
C GLN A 109 14.05 -1.05 -13.36
N VAL A 110 13.02 -0.99 -12.50
CA VAL A 110 12.52 0.27 -11.95
C VAL A 110 13.60 0.96 -11.12
N ILE A 111 14.24 0.23 -10.21
CA ILE A 111 15.32 0.75 -9.36
C ILE A 111 16.52 1.21 -10.22
N ALA A 112 16.96 0.40 -11.17
CA ALA A 112 18.10 0.72 -12.03
C ALA A 112 17.90 1.98 -12.89
N GLN A 113 16.65 2.32 -13.21
CA GLN A 113 16.30 3.51 -13.97
C GLN A 113 15.92 4.71 -13.09
N HIS A 114 16.04 4.59 -11.77
CA HIS A 114 15.60 5.61 -10.81
C HIS A 114 14.16 6.05 -11.05
N ALA A 115 13.27 5.06 -11.25
CA ALA A 115 11.87 5.27 -11.55
C ALA A 115 10.96 5.05 -10.32
N ALA A 116 11.52 4.98 -9.14
CA ALA A 116 10.84 5.00 -7.85
C ALA A 116 11.83 5.39 -6.75
N ASP A 117 11.35 6.09 -5.74
CA ASP A 117 12.07 6.41 -4.49
C ASP A 117 11.67 5.43 -3.38
N ILE A 118 10.47 4.87 -3.47
CA ILE A 118 9.93 3.84 -2.59
C ILE A 118 9.38 2.73 -3.48
N VAL A 119 9.77 1.48 -3.21
CA VAL A 119 9.17 0.33 -3.90
C VAL A 119 8.03 -0.26 -3.11
N ARG A 120 7.03 -0.79 -3.82
CA ARG A 120 5.87 -1.48 -3.25
C ARG A 120 5.94 -2.97 -3.60
N ALA A 121 5.55 -3.83 -2.67
CA ALA A 121 5.45 -5.28 -2.91
C ALA A 121 4.33 -5.89 -2.08
N ASP A 122 3.73 -6.98 -2.58
CA ASP A 122 2.66 -7.72 -1.93
C ASP A 122 2.86 -9.22 -2.19
N VAL A 123 2.75 -10.04 -1.16
CA VAL A 123 2.92 -11.50 -1.29
C VAL A 123 1.94 -12.13 -2.28
N SER A 124 0.75 -11.54 -2.44
CA SER A 124 -0.26 -12.01 -3.39
C SER A 124 0.13 -11.77 -4.85
N TRP A 125 0.96 -10.74 -5.11
CA TRP A 125 1.28 -10.26 -6.46
C TRP A 125 2.73 -10.46 -6.87
N LYS A 126 3.63 -10.78 -5.91
CA LYS A 126 5.09 -10.84 -6.12
C LYS A 126 5.70 -12.19 -5.76
N ASP A 127 5.16 -13.29 -6.30
CA ASP A 127 5.68 -14.64 -6.10
C ASP A 127 5.78 -15.06 -4.60
N GLY A 128 4.77 -14.68 -3.82
CA GLY A 128 4.66 -15.05 -2.40
C GLY A 128 5.73 -14.40 -1.51
N ILE A 129 5.91 -14.95 -0.33
CA ILE A 129 6.89 -14.48 0.67
C ILE A 129 8.29 -14.38 0.06
N THR A 130 8.73 -15.39 -0.68
CA THR A 130 10.08 -15.45 -1.26
C THR A 130 10.32 -14.32 -2.26
N GLY A 131 9.35 -14.02 -3.13
CA GLY A 131 9.44 -12.94 -4.11
C GLY A 131 9.47 -11.58 -3.43
N THR A 132 8.57 -11.37 -2.46
CA THR A 132 8.47 -10.11 -1.72
C THR A 132 9.75 -9.83 -0.90
N LEU A 133 10.31 -10.83 -0.23
CA LEU A 133 11.59 -10.67 0.48
C LEU A 133 12.76 -10.35 -0.46
N LYS A 134 12.81 -10.94 -1.67
CA LYS A 134 13.82 -10.58 -2.67
C LYS A 134 13.71 -9.13 -3.11
N ILE A 135 12.49 -8.61 -3.27
CA ILE A 135 12.25 -7.20 -3.59
C ILE A 135 12.70 -6.31 -2.44
N ALA A 136 12.31 -6.62 -1.20
CA ALA A 136 12.68 -5.84 -0.04
C ALA A 136 14.22 -5.77 0.16
N HIS A 137 14.92 -6.89 0.05
CA HIS A 137 16.39 -6.92 0.16
C HIS A 137 17.08 -6.23 -1.01
N LEU A 138 16.50 -6.31 -2.22
CA LEU A 138 17.00 -5.55 -3.37
C LEU A 138 16.88 -4.05 -3.13
N ALA A 139 15.70 -3.58 -2.68
CA ALA A 139 15.47 -2.17 -2.33
C ALA A 139 16.45 -1.71 -1.23
N GLU A 140 16.61 -2.51 -0.17
CA GLU A 140 17.57 -2.25 0.92
C GLU A 140 19.01 -2.06 0.40
N ALA A 141 19.44 -2.89 -0.54
CA ALA A 141 20.78 -2.81 -1.11
C ALA A 141 21.03 -1.49 -1.88
N PHE A 142 19.97 -0.83 -2.34
CA PHE A 142 20.01 0.49 -2.97
C PHE A 142 19.64 1.64 -2.01
N GLY A 143 19.42 1.34 -0.73
CA GLY A 143 19.04 2.35 0.28
C GLY A 143 17.58 2.83 0.15
N LEU A 144 16.71 2.05 -0.49
CA LEU A 144 15.30 2.38 -0.69
C LEU A 144 14.42 1.65 0.32
N ASN A 145 13.32 2.28 0.72
CA ASN A 145 12.24 1.59 1.43
C ASN A 145 11.46 0.66 0.49
N CYS A 146 10.92 -0.41 1.09
CA CYS A 146 9.96 -1.32 0.49
C CYS A 146 8.70 -1.32 1.37
N GLU A 147 7.78 -0.44 1.06
CA GLU A 147 6.50 -0.35 1.78
C GLU A 147 5.56 -1.45 1.26
N ILE A 148 5.17 -2.34 2.16
CA ILE A 148 4.37 -3.50 1.77
C ILE A 148 2.93 -3.06 1.48
N HIS A 149 2.48 -3.39 0.27
CA HIS A 149 1.09 -3.23 -0.15
C HIS A 149 0.21 -4.31 0.44
N THR A 150 -1.03 -3.97 0.77
CA THR A 150 -2.07 -4.95 1.15
C THR A 150 -3.25 -4.86 0.20
N THR A 151 -3.95 -5.98 0.02
CA THR A 151 -5.14 -6.06 -0.82
C THR A 151 -6.36 -6.39 0.01
N THR A 152 -7.32 -5.51 0.09
CA THR A 152 -8.69 -5.75 0.57
C THR A 152 -8.84 -6.58 1.85
N MET A 153 -7.88 -6.51 2.80
CA MET A 153 -7.96 -7.15 4.12
C MET A 153 -8.28 -8.66 4.06
N ASN A 154 -7.65 -9.38 3.14
CA ASN A 154 -7.76 -10.83 3.05
C ASN A 154 -6.73 -11.56 3.94
N TYR A 155 -6.80 -12.89 3.99
CA TYR A 155 -5.88 -13.70 4.79
C TYR A 155 -4.40 -13.51 4.40
N MET A 156 -4.11 -13.13 3.15
CA MET A 156 -2.74 -12.88 2.69
C MET A 156 -2.16 -11.58 3.26
N ASP A 157 -3.00 -10.64 3.70
CA ASP A 157 -2.53 -9.42 4.36
C ASP A 157 -1.93 -9.72 5.74
N LEU A 158 -2.35 -10.82 6.39
CA LEU A 158 -1.64 -11.33 7.57
C LEU A 158 -0.23 -11.81 7.23
N VAL A 159 -0.06 -12.43 6.07
CA VAL A 159 1.27 -12.83 5.57
C VAL A 159 2.09 -11.59 5.24
N ASN A 160 1.48 -10.57 4.62
CA ASN A 160 2.10 -9.27 4.38
C ASN A 160 2.57 -8.61 5.69
N LEU A 161 1.75 -8.66 6.75
CA LEU A 161 2.11 -8.14 8.07
C LEU A 161 3.36 -8.83 8.64
N HIS A 162 3.43 -10.17 8.53
CA HIS A 162 4.64 -10.91 8.94
C HIS A 162 5.86 -10.52 8.13
N VAL A 163 5.72 -10.31 6.83
CA VAL A 163 6.83 -9.85 5.96
C VAL A 163 7.25 -8.44 6.34
N SER A 164 6.30 -7.52 6.55
CA SER A 164 6.60 -6.13 6.99
C SER A 164 7.42 -6.12 8.28
N CYS A 165 7.08 -6.98 9.24
CA CYS A 165 7.82 -7.09 10.49
C CYS A 165 9.18 -7.82 10.35
N ALA A 166 9.41 -8.57 9.27
CA ALA A 166 10.65 -9.31 9.04
C ALA A 166 11.72 -8.51 8.28
N ILE A 167 11.37 -7.38 7.68
CA ILE A 167 12.27 -6.50 6.93
C ILE A 167 12.47 -5.19 7.71
N LYS A 168 13.58 -4.51 7.49
CA LYS A 168 13.88 -3.27 8.23
C LYS A 168 13.64 -1.98 7.44
N ASN A 169 13.30 -2.11 6.17
CA ASN A 169 13.04 -1.01 5.24
C ASN A 169 11.55 -0.89 4.88
N CYS A 170 10.67 -1.18 5.83
CA CYS A 170 9.22 -0.94 5.79
C CYS A 170 8.82 -0.20 7.07
N GLU A 171 8.17 0.94 6.93
CA GLU A 171 7.79 1.80 8.07
C GLU A 171 6.31 1.68 8.41
N TYR A 172 5.46 1.37 7.43
CA TYR A 172 4.01 1.39 7.56
C TYR A 172 3.39 0.07 7.17
N PHE A 173 2.25 -0.24 7.81
CA PHE A 173 1.36 -1.29 7.37
C PHE A 173 0.07 -0.65 6.83
N GLU A 174 -0.30 -0.98 5.62
CA GLU A 174 -1.49 -0.48 4.98
C GLU A 174 -2.74 -1.18 5.50
N TYR A 175 -3.70 -0.41 6.02
CA TYR A 175 -4.94 -0.91 6.60
C TYR A 175 -6.14 -0.29 5.89
N PHE A 176 -6.94 -1.14 5.24
CA PHE A 176 -8.09 -0.69 4.45
C PHE A 176 -9.24 -0.20 5.33
N VAL A 177 -9.80 0.93 4.93
CA VAL A 177 -10.91 1.58 5.62
C VAL A 177 -12.00 2.00 4.62
N PRO A 178 -13.27 2.10 5.04
CA PRO A 178 -13.81 1.77 6.37
C PRO A 178 -13.87 0.25 6.60
N GLU A 179 -13.59 -0.17 7.83
CA GLU A 179 -13.43 -1.60 8.20
C GLU A 179 -14.65 -2.47 7.85
N GLU A 180 -15.85 -1.92 7.90
CA GLU A 180 -17.09 -2.64 7.62
C GLU A 180 -17.19 -3.14 6.16
N ASN A 181 -16.43 -2.54 5.26
CA ASN A 181 -16.40 -2.94 3.86
C ASN A 181 -15.41 -4.07 3.60
N TYR A 182 -14.52 -4.35 4.55
CA TYR A 182 -13.42 -5.30 4.41
C TYR A 182 -13.44 -6.30 5.56
N THR A 183 -13.81 -7.52 5.28
CA THR A 183 -13.92 -8.57 6.29
C THR A 183 -12.82 -9.61 6.10
N LEU A 184 -11.91 -9.67 7.06
CA LEU A 184 -10.94 -10.75 7.15
C LEU A 184 -11.67 -12.07 7.45
N PRO A 185 -11.38 -13.17 6.76
CA PRO A 185 -11.94 -14.47 7.05
C PRO A 185 -11.25 -15.14 8.26
N MET A 186 -11.10 -14.39 9.35
CA MET A 186 -10.49 -14.82 10.59
C MET A 186 -11.37 -14.53 11.80
N LYS A 187 -11.21 -15.27 12.86
CA LYS A 187 -11.86 -14.99 14.14
C LYS A 187 -11.18 -13.78 14.79
N GLY A 188 -11.97 -12.79 15.19
CA GLY A 188 -11.47 -11.54 15.77
C GLY A 188 -11.04 -10.52 14.72
N LYS A 189 -10.33 -9.49 15.15
CA LYS A 189 -9.80 -8.39 14.34
C LYS A 189 -8.28 -8.34 14.47
N LEU A 190 -7.61 -7.69 13.52
CA LEU A 190 -6.21 -7.33 13.70
C LEU A 190 -6.06 -6.44 14.94
N PRO A 191 -5.16 -6.79 15.86
CA PRO A 191 -4.97 -6.03 17.08
C PRO A 191 -4.21 -4.73 16.78
N ILE A 192 -4.97 -3.65 16.64
CA ILE A 192 -4.44 -2.28 16.52
C ILE A 192 -4.56 -1.63 17.89
N ASP A 193 -3.47 -1.10 18.40
CA ASP A 193 -3.47 -0.42 19.68
C ASP A 193 -3.85 1.08 19.57
N GLU A 194 -3.91 1.76 20.71
CA GLU A 194 -4.28 3.18 20.80
C GLU A 194 -3.27 4.15 20.14
N HIS A 195 -2.10 3.65 19.76
CA HIS A 195 -1.06 4.39 19.05
C HIS A 195 -1.05 4.07 17.53
N GLY A 196 -2.03 3.29 17.06
CA GLY A 196 -2.12 2.88 15.66
C GLY A 196 -1.10 1.81 15.26
N ILE A 197 -0.49 1.10 16.23
CA ILE A 197 0.44 0.02 15.96
C ILE A 197 -0.34 -1.28 15.80
N ILE A 198 -0.08 -1.98 14.70
CA ILE A 198 -0.64 -3.30 14.44
C ILE A 198 0.29 -4.37 14.99
N HIS A 199 -0.24 -5.24 15.84
CA HIS A 199 0.51 -6.33 16.42
C HIS A 199 0.34 -7.61 15.60
N VAL A 200 1.47 -8.30 15.35
CA VAL A 200 1.46 -9.58 14.65
C VAL A 200 0.71 -10.62 15.51
N PRO A 201 -0.32 -11.30 14.97
CA PRO A 201 -1.00 -12.36 15.70
C PRO A 201 -0.03 -13.47 16.09
N GLN A 202 -0.19 -14.00 17.32
CA GLN A 202 0.67 -15.03 17.86
C GLN A 202 -0.01 -16.40 17.74
N GLY A 203 0.71 -17.41 17.32
CA GLY A 203 0.21 -18.78 17.19
C GLY A 203 0.82 -19.52 16.00
N PRO A 204 0.40 -20.73 15.73
CA PRO A 204 0.85 -21.51 14.57
C PRO A 204 0.48 -20.84 13.24
N GLY A 205 1.32 -21.03 12.23
CA GLY A 205 1.12 -20.44 10.91
C GLY A 205 1.24 -18.92 10.93
N VAL A 206 0.23 -18.20 10.47
CA VAL A 206 0.15 -16.73 10.53
C VAL A 206 -0.41 -16.21 11.85
N GLY A 207 -0.61 -17.07 12.84
CA GLY A 207 -1.10 -16.71 14.16
C GLY A 207 -2.60 -16.38 14.23
N ALA A 208 -3.36 -16.65 13.18
CA ALA A 208 -4.79 -16.37 13.12
C ALA A 208 -5.60 -17.64 12.82
N GLU A 209 -6.75 -17.76 13.47
CA GLU A 209 -7.71 -18.85 13.23
C GLU A 209 -8.72 -18.40 12.15
N LEU A 210 -8.93 -19.24 11.14
CA LEU A 210 -9.92 -18.96 10.10
C LEU A 210 -11.34 -19.05 10.67
N ASP A 211 -12.18 -18.12 10.27
CA ASP A 211 -13.63 -18.15 10.53
C ASP A 211 -14.32 -18.99 9.45
N TRP A 212 -14.40 -20.30 9.69
CA TRP A 212 -15.01 -21.23 8.74
C TRP A 212 -16.50 -20.97 8.53
N ASP A 213 -17.21 -20.49 9.54
CA ASP A 213 -18.65 -20.18 9.42
C ASP A 213 -18.84 -19.00 8.45
N LEU A 214 -18.00 -17.97 8.56
CA LEU A 214 -17.99 -16.83 7.62
C LEU A 214 -17.60 -17.28 6.22
N ILE A 215 -16.57 -18.10 6.08
CA ILE A 215 -16.08 -18.61 4.79
C ILE A 215 -17.18 -19.42 4.10
N GLU A 216 -17.82 -20.36 4.80
CA GLU A 216 -18.90 -21.19 4.25
C GLU A 216 -20.11 -20.35 3.86
N LYS A 217 -20.52 -19.41 4.70
CA LYS A 217 -21.64 -18.49 4.41
C LYS A 217 -21.37 -17.61 3.18
N SER A 218 -20.14 -17.23 2.96
CA SER A 218 -19.74 -16.35 1.84
C SER A 218 -19.37 -17.13 0.57
N CYS A 219 -19.25 -18.46 0.67
CA CYS A 219 -18.81 -19.32 -0.41
C CYS A 219 -19.87 -19.41 -1.51
N ARG A 220 -19.52 -19.03 -2.74
CA ARG A 220 -20.40 -19.15 -3.91
C ARG A 220 -20.28 -20.49 -4.64
N SER A 221 -19.13 -21.10 -4.58
CA SER A 221 -18.86 -22.43 -5.15
C SER A 221 -17.59 -23.02 -4.55
N TYR A 222 -17.56 -24.36 -4.39
CA TYR A 222 -16.35 -25.06 -3.98
C TYR A 222 -16.17 -26.34 -4.78
N ARG A 223 -14.91 -26.82 -4.87
CA ARG A 223 -14.57 -28.14 -5.38
C ARG A 223 -13.71 -28.85 -4.35
N LYS A 224 -14.10 -30.08 -4.02
CA LYS A 224 -13.29 -30.99 -3.20
C LYS A 224 -12.49 -31.87 -4.12
N LEU A 225 -11.17 -31.82 -4.04
CA LEU A 225 -10.27 -32.75 -4.71
C LEU A 225 -9.78 -33.77 -3.70
N GLU A 226 -10.02 -35.03 -3.95
CA GLU A 226 -9.47 -36.13 -3.16
C GLU A 226 -8.23 -36.67 -3.89
N TYR A 227 -7.08 -36.57 -3.25
CA TYR A 227 -5.87 -37.21 -3.74
C TYR A 227 -5.99 -38.70 -3.43
N LYS A 228 -6.08 -39.51 -4.46
CA LYS A 228 -5.92 -40.96 -4.34
C LYS A 228 -4.45 -41.25 -4.59
N GLY A 229 -3.68 -41.41 -3.49
CA GLY A 229 -2.28 -41.74 -3.51
C GLY A 229 -1.97 -43.02 -4.32
#